data_414399a1b353bf55954b862b2a198af2
#
_entry.id   414399a1b353bf55954b862b2a198af2
#
_cell.length_a   1.000
_cell.length_b   1.000
_cell.length_c   1.000
_cell.angle_alpha   90.00
_cell.angle_beta   90.00
_cell.angle_gamma   90.00
#
_symmetry.space_group_name_H-M   'P 1'
#
loop_
_entity.id
_entity.type
_entity.pdbx_description
1 polymer ?
#
loop_
_entity_poly.entity_id
_entity_poly.type
_entity_poly.pdbx_seq_one_letter_code
_entity_poly.pdbx_strand_id
1 'polypeptide(L)'
;MIKLAVNLSMIFTEVPLLERFALARAHGFDHIEIQFPYELSIEQIQTQLTIHDLSLCLINAPAGDLMTGGNGLAGIPGQEIEFHHGLEKAILYAKALQVPSINILAGKQPLDADLLPCLKTLATNLKLACHMCSDHGIQPVFEMINGTDMPRFLVQNIAQAQEMLEAVRHPALKMQFDCYHMAMMGENLLESLQENIDAIGHIQFADNPGRHEPDTGNIDYAAIFDWLKHSQYTGFSAAEYRPQNLSQNSFAWKDKYFSSIN
;
A
#
# COMPACT_ATOMS: atom_id res chain seq x y z
N MET A 1 3.92 -17.55 8.71
CA MET A 1 3.66 -16.55 9.78
C MET A 1 3.48 -15.21 9.11
N ILE A 2 2.41 -14.47 9.44
CA ILE A 2 2.12 -13.13 8.87
C ILE A 2 3.21 -12.15 9.30
N LYS A 3 3.76 -11.40 8.36
CA LYS A 3 4.67 -10.30 8.63
C LYS A 3 3.83 -9.02 8.82
N LEU A 4 3.64 -8.63 10.08
CA LEU A 4 2.87 -7.42 10.40
C LEU A 4 3.73 -6.18 10.20
N ALA A 5 3.14 -5.16 9.54
CA ALA A 5 3.72 -3.83 9.42
C ALA A 5 2.75 -2.76 9.94
N VAL A 6 3.27 -1.55 10.16
CA VAL A 6 2.48 -0.38 10.51
C VAL A 6 2.82 0.81 9.60
N ASN A 7 1.79 1.50 9.10
CA ASN A 7 1.95 2.64 8.22
C ASN A 7 2.24 3.92 9.02
N LEU A 8 3.48 4.40 8.93
CA LEU A 8 3.90 5.61 9.63
C LEU A 8 3.36 6.91 9.02
N SER A 9 2.77 6.86 7.82
CA SER A 9 2.11 8.02 7.23
C SER A 9 0.73 8.28 7.83
N MET A 10 0.09 7.26 8.42
CA MET A 10 -1.26 7.35 8.98
C MET A 10 -1.34 7.15 10.49
N ILE A 11 -0.38 6.45 11.08
CA ILE A 11 -0.35 6.12 12.50
C ILE A 11 0.82 6.85 13.16
N PHE A 12 0.68 7.22 14.44
CA PHE A 12 1.59 8.08 15.21
C PHE A 12 1.74 9.50 14.64
N THR A 13 0.70 9.99 13.97
CA THR A 13 0.73 11.33 13.33
C THR A 13 0.75 12.49 14.33
N GLU A 14 0.63 12.20 15.62
CA GLU A 14 0.77 13.16 16.71
C GLU A 14 2.19 13.71 16.85
N VAL A 15 3.18 13.03 16.28
CA VAL A 15 4.58 13.42 16.30
C VAL A 15 5.19 13.49 14.89
N PRO A 16 6.31 14.20 14.69
CA PRO A 16 7.05 14.22 13.44
C PRO A 16 7.45 12.82 12.95
N LEU A 17 7.54 12.61 11.63
CA LEU A 17 7.77 11.29 11.03
C LEU A 17 9.02 10.57 11.60
N LEU A 18 10.12 11.28 11.83
CA LEU A 18 11.34 10.67 12.38
C LEU A 18 11.17 10.10 13.81
N GLU A 19 10.22 10.62 14.58
CA GLU A 19 9.95 10.11 15.94
C GLU A 19 9.03 8.88 15.93
N ARG A 20 8.27 8.67 14.84
CA ARG A 20 7.33 7.54 14.69
C ARG A 20 8.02 6.19 14.62
N PHE A 21 9.27 6.12 14.18
CA PHE A 21 10.06 4.89 14.15
C PHE A 21 10.24 4.30 15.54
N ALA A 22 10.64 5.12 16.51
CA ALA A 22 10.75 4.70 17.91
C ALA A 22 9.42 4.18 18.47
N LEU A 23 8.31 4.84 18.15
CA LEU A 23 6.98 4.43 18.59
C LEU A 23 6.54 3.11 17.96
N ALA A 24 6.80 2.90 16.66
CA ALA A 24 6.52 1.61 16.01
C ALA A 24 7.27 0.47 16.71
N ARG A 25 8.56 0.64 16.97
CA ARG A 25 9.35 -0.37 17.69
C ARG A 25 8.85 -0.60 19.11
N ALA A 26 8.52 0.45 19.85
CA ALA A 26 7.97 0.36 21.20
C ALA A 26 6.64 -0.40 21.28
N HIS A 27 5.84 -0.38 20.20
CA HIS A 27 4.59 -1.15 20.07
C HIS A 27 4.80 -2.53 19.43
N GLY A 28 6.07 -2.99 19.32
CA GLY A 28 6.42 -4.34 18.90
C GLY A 28 6.21 -4.62 17.40
N PHE A 29 6.41 -3.61 16.56
CA PHE A 29 6.52 -3.80 15.12
C PHE A 29 7.99 -3.93 14.72
N ASP A 30 8.26 -4.87 13.82
CA ASP A 30 9.56 -5.06 13.17
C ASP A 30 9.57 -4.48 11.74
N HIS A 31 8.39 -4.23 11.19
CA HIS A 31 8.22 -3.75 9.83
C HIS A 31 7.32 -2.51 9.80
N ILE A 32 7.69 -1.57 8.95
CA ILE A 32 6.93 -0.34 8.74
C ILE A 32 6.71 -0.09 7.24
N GLU A 33 5.74 0.75 6.92
CA GLU A 33 5.60 1.35 5.60
C GLU A 33 5.46 2.87 5.70
N ILE A 34 5.88 3.57 4.66
CA ILE A 34 5.77 5.03 4.55
C ILE A 34 5.30 5.34 3.13
N GLN A 35 4.15 6.02 3.01
CA GLN A 35 3.58 6.30 1.68
C GLN A 35 4.55 7.11 0.80
N PHE A 36 5.00 8.27 1.26
CA PHE A 36 5.87 9.17 0.48
C PHE A 36 7.03 9.66 1.35
N PRO A 37 8.16 8.94 1.41
CA PRO A 37 9.28 9.27 2.29
C PRO A 37 10.17 10.41 1.79
N TYR A 38 9.85 11.04 0.68
CA TYR A 38 10.75 11.86 -0.14
C TYR A 38 11.08 13.25 0.42
N GLU A 39 10.46 13.64 1.52
CA GLU A 39 10.83 14.84 2.29
C GLU A 39 12.03 14.59 3.22
N LEU A 40 12.31 13.33 3.53
CA LEU A 40 13.47 12.92 4.30
C LEU A 40 14.58 12.42 3.38
N SER A 41 15.83 12.63 3.77
CA SER A 41 16.94 12.02 3.05
C SER A 41 17.00 10.51 3.32
N ILE A 42 17.57 9.77 2.40
CA ILE A 42 17.83 8.33 2.55
C ILE A 42 18.61 8.06 3.85
N GLU A 43 19.62 8.89 4.14
CA GLU A 43 20.45 8.76 5.34
C GLU A 43 19.64 8.94 6.64
N GLN A 44 18.72 9.90 6.67
CA GLN A 44 17.83 10.10 7.84
C GLN A 44 16.97 8.87 8.10
N ILE A 45 16.36 8.31 7.05
CA ILE A 45 15.52 7.10 7.16
C ILE A 45 16.38 5.90 7.56
N GLN A 46 17.51 5.67 6.88
CA GLN A 46 18.42 4.57 7.17
C GLN A 46 18.90 4.60 8.63
N THR A 47 19.19 5.79 9.15
CA THR A 47 19.59 5.97 10.55
C THR A 47 18.49 5.49 11.49
N GLN A 48 17.22 5.89 11.26
CA GLN A 48 16.10 5.46 12.10
C GLN A 48 15.85 3.96 12.01
N LEU A 49 15.89 3.38 10.80
CA LEU A 49 15.74 1.93 10.60
C LEU A 49 16.79 1.16 11.39
N THR A 50 18.05 1.63 11.34
CA THR A 50 19.18 0.98 12.04
C THR A 50 19.05 1.11 13.57
N ILE A 51 18.77 2.31 14.09
CA ILE A 51 18.68 2.56 15.54
C ILE A 51 17.55 1.75 16.18
N HIS A 52 16.44 1.60 15.48
CA HIS A 52 15.24 0.94 16.02
C HIS A 52 15.09 -0.51 15.55
N ASP A 53 16.05 -1.05 14.80
CA ASP A 53 15.99 -2.42 14.25
C ASP A 53 14.67 -2.68 13.51
N LEU A 54 14.33 -1.77 12.57
CA LEU A 54 13.13 -1.81 11.75
C LEU A 54 13.48 -2.05 10.29
N SER A 55 12.58 -2.67 9.54
CA SER A 55 12.63 -2.72 8.09
C SER A 55 11.47 -1.95 7.45
N LEU A 56 11.75 -1.24 6.36
CA LEU A 56 10.75 -0.54 5.56
C LEU A 56 10.27 -1.48 4.45
N CYS A 57 8.99 -1.88 4.47
CA CYS A 57 8.49 -2.93 3.57
C CYS A 57 7.79 -2.40 2.32
N LEU A 58 7.33 -1.14 2.34
CA LEU A 58 6.64 -0.52 1.21
C LEU A 58 6.80 0.98 1.21
N ILE A 59 6.96 1.55 0.02
CA ILE A 59 6.80 2.98 -0.27
C ILE A 59 5.93 3.16 -1.51
N ASN A 60 5.28 4.31 -1.67
CA ASN A 60 4.61 4.67 -2.92
C ASN A 60 5.59 5.39 -3.85
N ALA A 61 5.51 5.13 -5.15
CA ALA A 61 6.14 6.01 -6.15
C ALA A 61 5.53 7.42 -6.06
N PRO A 62 6.29 8.49 -6.33
CA PRO A 62 5.74 9.84 -6.42
C PRO A 62 4.51 9.88 -7.34
N ALA A 63 3.40 10.38 -6.82
CA ALA A 63 2.11 10.41 -7.51
C ALA A 63 1.72 11.80 -8.03
N GLY A 64 2.69 12.73 -8.16
CA GLY A 64 2.44 14.09 -8.60
C GLY A 64 1.49 14.83 -7.66
N ASP A 65 0.45 15.42 -8.21
CA ASP A 65 -0.55 16.23 -7.50
C ASP A 65 -1.73 15.42 -6.93
N LEU A 66 -1.71 14.09 -7.03
CA LEU A 66 -2.83 13.23 -6.66
C LEU A 66 -3.33 13.49 -5.23
N MET A 67 -2.40 13.59 -4.28
CA MET A 67 -2.72 13.76 -2.85
C MET A 67 -3.18 15.19 -2.50
N THR A 68 -2.98 16.14 -3.41
CA THR A 68 -3.43 17.54 -3.26
C THR A 68 -4.67 17.86 -4.11
N GLY A 69 -5.32 16.85 -4.66
CA GLY A 69 -6.59 16.97 -5.38
C GLY A 69 -6.46 16.89 -6.91
N GLY A 70 -5.25 16.81 -7.47
CA GLY A 70 -5.01 16.60 -8.89
C GLY A 70 -5.31 15.18 -9.37
N ASN A 71 -4.85 14.84 -10.57
CA ASN A 71 -5.13 13.56 -11.21
C ASN A 71 -4.00 12.52 -11.04
N GLY A 72 -2.81 12.94 -10.64
CA GLY A 72 -1.66 12.05 -10.50
C GLY A 72 -0.86 11.87 -11.78
N LEU A 73 -0.08 10.79 -11.87
CA LEU A 73 0.88 10.58 -12.95
C LEU A 73 0.65 9.27 -13.74
N ALA A 74 0.55 8.13 -13.05
CA ALA A 74 0.73 6.81 -13.67
C ALA A 74 -0.25 6.50 -14.81
N GLY A 75 -1.52 6.90 -14.67
CA GLY A 75 -2.54 6.68 -15.67
C GLY A 75 -2.91 7.93 -16.48
N ILE A 76 -2.12 9.01 -16.43
CA ILE A 76 -2.49 10.29 -17.05
C ILE A 76 -1.71 10.50 -18.34
N PRO A 77 -2.37 10.51 -19.53
CA PRO A 77 -1.72 10.78 -20.80
C PRO A 77 -0.98 12.13 -20.77
N GLY A 78 0.28 12.13 -21.21
CA GLY A 78 1.16 13.30 -21.20
C GLY A 78 1.97 13.48 -19.92
N GLN A 79 1.80 12.62 -18.90
CA GLN A 79 2.57 12.64 -17.66
C GLN A 79 3.61 11.50 -17.57
N GLU A 80 3.88 10.81 -18.68
CA GLU A 80 4.74 9.63 -18.72
C GLU A 80 6.18 9.94 -18.30
N ILE A 81 6.69 11.13 -18.65
CA ILE A 81 8.05 11.58 -18.30
C ILE A 81 8.16 11.80 -16.80
N GLU A 82 7.20 12.53 -16.21
CA GLU A 82 7.15 12.79 -14.78
C GLU A 82 6.96 11.50 -13.97
N PHE A 83 6.12 10.58 -14.47
CA PHE A 83 5.98 9.25 -13.89
C PHE A 83 7.32 8.51 -13.88
N HIS A 84 8.03 8.49 -15.01
CA HIS A 84 9.34 7.84 -15.12
C HIS A 84 10.35 8.39 -14.12
N HIS A 85 10.51 9.72 -14.05
CA HIS A 85 11.39 10.37 -13.06
C HIS A 85 10.98 10.06 -11.61
N GLY A 86 9.67 10.04 -11.33
CA GLY A 86 9.16 9.65 -10.02
C GLY A 86 9.51 8.20 -9.67
N LEU A 87 9.38 7.29 -10.64
CA LEU A 87 9.72 5.89 -10.46
C LEU A 87 11.23 5.68 -10.24
N GLU A 88 12.10 6.38 -11.00
CA GLU A 88 13.55 6.36 -10.77
C GLU A 88 13.91 6.80 -9.35
N LYS A 89 13.25 7.87 -8.86
CA LYS A 89 13.42 8.33 -7.48
C LYS A 89 12.97 7.27 -6.47
N ALA A 90 11.81 6.63 -6.70
CA ALA A 90 11.33 5.56 -5.82
C ALA A 90 12.29 4.37 -5.77
N ILE A 91 12.80 3.93 -6.92
CA ILE A 91 13.77 2.85 -7.03
C ILE A 91 15.08 3.21 -6.31
N LEU A 92 15.56 4.45 -6.41
CA LEU A 92 16.74 4.91 -5.68
C LEU A 92 16.56 4.76 -4.17
N TYR A 93 15.41 5.21 -3.63
CA TYR A 93 15.09 5.06 -2.21
C TYR A 93 14.93 3.58 -1.83
N ALA A 94 14.18 2.82 -2.61
CA ALA A 94 13.93 1.41 -2.32
C ALA A 94 15.23 0.58 -2.30
N LYS A 95 16.13 0.80 -3.24
CA LYS A 95 17.46 0.15 -3.24
C LYS A 95 18.28 0.49 -2.02
N ALA A 96 18.41 1.77 -1.71
CA ALA A 96 19.24 2.23 -0.61
C ALA A 96 18.70 1.78 0.75
N LEU A 97 17.39 1.72 0.92
CA LEU A 97 16.69 1.35 2.15
C LEU A 97 16.26 -0.13 2.19
N GLN A 98 16.59 -0.91 1.16
CA GLN A 98 16.23 -2.33 1.02
C GLN A 98 14.71 -2.57 1.08
N VAL A 99 13.92 -1.67 0.49
CA VAL A 99 12.46 -1.79 0.43
C VAL A 99 12.07 -2.81 -0.64
N PRO A 100 11.36 -3.89 -0.30
CA PRO A 100 11.04 -4.95 -1.25
C PRO A 100 9.92 -4.59 -2.23
N SER A 101 9.08 -3.59 -1.92
CA SER A 101 7.91 -3.28 -2.76
C SER A 101 7.70 -1.78 -2.96
N ILE A 102 7.30 -1.40 -4.18
CA ILE A 102 6.89 -0.04 -4.53
C ILE A 102 5.44 -0.08 -5.00
N ASN A 103 4.56 0.68 -4.33
CA ASN A 103 3.17 0.87 -4.76
C ASN A 103 3.08 2.00 -5.79
N ILE A 104 2.32 1.77 -6.86
CA ILE A 104 2.07 2.71 -7.94
C ILE A 104 0.59 3.08 -7.92
N LEU A 105 0.29 4.30 -7.50
CA LEU A 105 -1.07 4.83 -7.50
C LEU A 105 -1.52 5.12 -8.93
N ALA A 106 -2.63 4.50 -9.35
CA ALA A 106 -3.12 4.58 -10.74
C ALA A 106 -3.46 5.99 -11.21
N GLY A 107 -3.87 6.87 -10.28
CA GLY A 107 -4.36 8.21 -10.60
C GLY A 107 -5.88 8.25 -10.85
N LYS A 108 -6.39 9.45 -11.13
CA LYS A 108 -7.81 9.71 -11.38
C LYS A 108 -8.02 10.13 -12.83
N GLN A 109 -9.07 9.63 -13.46
CA GLN A 109 -9.48 10.09 -14.78
C GLN A 109 -9.76 11.61 -14.75
N PRO A 110 -9.10 12.44 -15.59
CA PRO A 110 -9.43 13.85 -15.74
C PRO A 110 -10.89 14.04 -16.19
N LEU A 111 -11.50 15.18 -15.85
CA LEU A 111 -12.92 15.46 -16.17
C LEU A 111 -13.21 15.47 -17.66
N ASP A 112 -12.25 15.93 -18.44
CA ASP A 112 -12.31 16.16 -19.88
C ASP A 112 -11.59 15.11 -20.71
N ALA A 113 -11.15 14.00 -20.06
CA ALA A 113 -10.46 12.91 -20.74
C ALA A 113 -11.30 11.63 -20.80
N ASP A 114 -11.16 10.87 -21.87
CA ASP A 114 -11.73 9.53 -21.99
C ASP A 114 -10.99 8.52 -21.10
N LEU A 115 -11.72 7.56 -20.55
CA LEU A 115 -11.17 6.52 -19.67
C LEU A 115 -10.14 5.62 -20.37
N LEU A 116 -10.43 5.19 -21.61
CA LEU A 116 -9.59 4.22 -22.32
C LEU A 116 -8.15 4.69 -22.56
N PRO A 117 -7.86 5.93 -22.99
CA PRO A 117 -6.51 6.45 -23.02
C PRO A 117 -5.79 6.39 -21.67
N CYS A 118 -6.50 6.74 -20.58
CA CYS A 118 -5.92 6.68 -19.22
C CYS A 118 -5.53 5.24 -18.84
N LEU A 119 -6.40 4.27 -19.06
CA LEU A 119 -6.10 2.87 -18.77
C LEU A 119 -4.95 2.31 -19.63
N LYS A 120 -4.84 2.73 -20.89
CA LYS A 120 -3.70 2.36 -21.76
C LYS A 120 -2.39 2.96 -21.26
N THR A 121 -2.40 4.23 -20.85
CA THR A 121 -1.22 4.89 -20.26
C THR A 121 -0.82 4.17 -18.97
N LEU A 122 -1.78 3.87 -18.09
CA LEU A 122 -1.53 3.12 -16.87
C LEU A 122 -0.89 1.75 -17.15
N ALA A 123 -1.45 0.98 -18.08
CA ALA A 123 -0.90 -0.33 -18.42
C ALA A 123 0.54 -0.24 -18.96
N THR A 124 0.82 0.77 -19.79
CA THR A 124 2.17 1.03 -20.33
C THR A 124 3.15 1.38 -19.21
N ASN A 125 2.76 2.27 -18.31
CA ASN A 125 3.58 2.72 -17.20
C ASN A 125 3.80 1.62 -16.15
N LEU A 126 2.79 0.81 -15.85
CA LEU A 126 2.94 -0.36 -14.97
C LEU A 126 3.90 -1.39 -15.58
N LYS A 127 3.84 -1.62 -16.90
CA LYS A 127 4.77 -2.49 -17.59
C LYS A 127 6.21 -1.96 -17.54
N LEU A 128 6.41 -0.67 -17.73
CA LEU A 128 7.71 -0.01 -17.54
C LEU A 128 8.20 -0.22 -16.11
N ALA A 129 7.34 0.00 -15.11
CA ALA A 129 7.68 -0.18 -13.71
C ALA A 129 8.10 -1.62 -13.40
N CYS A 130 7.43 -2.61 -13.99
CA CYS A 130 7.83 -4.02 -13.84
C CYS A 130 9.26 -4.26 -14.31
N HIS A 131 9.63 -3.73 -15.47
CA HIS A 131 10.99 -3.90 -15.98
C HIS A 131 12.01 -3.21 -15.07
N MET A 132 11.79 -1.92 -14.77
CA MET A 132 12.73 -1.14 -13.96
C MET A 132 12.89 -1.70 -12.53
N CYS A 133 11.81 -2.12 -11.89
CA CYS A 133 11.84 -2.67 -10.54
C CYS A 133 12.48 -4.07 -10.50
N SER A 134 12.19 -4.92 -11.50
CA SER A 134 12.71 -6.31 -11.56
C SER A 134 14.24 -6.35 -11.64
N ASP A 135 14.86 -5.40 -12.34
CA ASP A 135 16.32 -5.28 -12.44
C ASP A 135 17.00 -5.08 -11.05
N HIS A 136 16.20 -4.73 -10.05
CA HIS A 136 16.66 -4.46 -8.69
C HIS A 136 16.05 -5.38 -7.64
N GLY A 137 15.28 -6.40 -8.04
CA GLY A 137 14.61 -7.31 -7.12
C GLY A 137 13.47 -6.66 -6.32
N ILE A 138 12.94 -5.53 -6.80
CA ILE A 138 11.84 -4.80 -6.19
C ILE A 138 10.52 -5.25 -6.85
N GLN A 139 9.49 -5.51 -6.05
CA GLN A 139 8.17 -5.87 -6.54
C GLN A 139 7.31 -4.62 -6.74
N PRO A 140 6.90 -4.28 -7.97
CA PRO A 140 5.88 -3.27 -8.18
C PRO A 140 4.51 -3.82 -7.81
N VAL A 141 3.75 -3.06 -7.03
CA VAL A 141 2.35 -3.29 -6.74
C VAL A 141 1.52 -2.09 -7.19
N PHE A 142 0.25 -2.29 -7.44
CA PHE A 142 -0.71 -1.21 -7.69
C PHE A 142 -1.97 -1.44 -6.87
N GLU A 143 -2.59 -0.37 -6.43
CA GLU A 143 -3.65 -0.39 -5.44
C GLU A 143 -5.01 -0.11 -6.06
N MET A 144 -6.05 -0.80 -5.57
CA MET A 144 -7.45 -0.48 -5.81
C MET A 144 -7.92 0.49 -4.73
N ILE A 145 -8.34 1.70 -5.11
CA ILE A 145 -8.85 2.71 -4.18
C ILE A 145 -10.32 2.99 -4.47
N ASN A 146 -11.18 2.91 -3.44
CA ASN A 146 -12.61 3.09 -3.56
C ASN A 146 -13.02 4.45 -4.15
N GLY A 147 -14.10 4.45 -4.93
CA GLY A 147 -14.59 5.64 -5.61
C GLY A 147 -15.28 6.67 -4.72
N THR A 148 -15.53 6.38 -3.44
CA THR A 148 -16.08 7.32 -2.47
C THR A 148 -15.01 8.26 -1.95
N ASP A 149 -13.89 7.70 -1.49
CA ASP A 149 -12.76 8.48 -0.95
C ASP A 149 -11.97 9.17 -2.08
N MET A 150 -11.86 8.50 -3.23
CA MET A 150 -11.15 9.03 -4.38
C MET A 150 -11.99 8.89 -5.67
N PRO A 151 -12.92 9.82 -5.91
CA PRO A 151 -13.79 9.78 -7.08
C PRO A 151 -12.99 9.71 -8.39
N ARG A 152 -13.46 8.83 -9.30
CA ARG A 152 -12.84 8.60 -10.62
C ARG A 152 -11.41 8.03 -10.57
N PHE A 153 -11.00 7.42 -9.45
CA PHE A 153 -9.76 6.65 -9.44
C PHE A 153 -9.82 5.55 -10.50
N LEU A 154 -8.71 5.31 -11.20
CA LEU A 154 -8.72 4.49 -12.41
C LEU A 154 -8.93 2.99 -12.15
N VAL A 155 -8.57 2.50 -10.96
CA VAL A 155 -8.73 1.09 -10.57
C VAL A 155 -9.36 1.05 -9.18
N GLN A 156 -10.66 0.68 -9.09
CA GLN A 156 -11.42 0.82 -7.86
C GLN A 156 -11.81 -0.53 -7.22
N ASN A 157 -11.78 -1.62 -7.96
CA ASN A 157 -12.22 -2.94 -7.51
C ASN A 157 -11.37 -4.06 -8.12
N ILE A 158 -11.60 -5.28 -7.66
CA ILE A 158 -10.83 -6.46 -8.04
C ILE A 158 -10.97 -6.78 -9.53
N ALA A 159 -12.16 -6.69 -10.09
CA ALA A 159 -12.39 -6.97 -11.52
C ALA A 159 -11.53 -6.05 -12.41
N GLN A 160 -11.52 -4.74 -12.12
CA GLN A 160 -10.67 -3.79 -12.83
C GLN A 160 -9.17 -4.06 -12.63
N ALA A 161 -8.78 -4.51 -11.44
CA ALA A 161 -7.39 -4.87 -11.17
C ALA A 161 -6.97 -6.13 -11.94
N GLN A 162 -7.83 -7.13 -12.04
CA GLN A 162 -7.60 -8.33 -12.86
C GLN A 162 -7.46 -7.97 -14.36
N GLU A 163 -8.35 -7.11 -14.89
CA GLU A 163 -8.23 -6.58 -16.24
C GLU A 163 -6.90 -5.86 -16.48
N MET A 164 -6.44 -5.09 -15.48
CA MET A 164 -5.15 -4.38 -15.55
C MET A 164 -3.97 -5.36 -15.53
N LEU A 165 -3.99 -6.40 -14.69
CA LEU A 165 -2.98 -7.46 -14.70
C LEU A 165 -2.91 -8.16 -16.05
N GLU A 166 -4.07 -8.47 -16.65
CA GLU A 166 -4.14 -9.05 -18.00
C GLU A 166 -3.62 -8.11 -19.08
N ALA A 167 -3.89 -6.81 -18.98
CA ALA A 167 -3.39 -5.82 -19.94
C ALA A 167 -1.87 -5.68 -19.89
N VAL A 168 -1.27 -5.69 -18.69
CA VAL A 168 0.18 -5.56 -18.48
C VAL A 168 0.92 -6.85 -18.81
N ARG A 169 0.38 -8.01 -18.42
CA ARG A 169 0.95 -9.35 -18.66
C ARG A 169 2.41 -9.49 -18.22
N HIS A 170 2.72 -9.02 -17.02
CA HIS A 170 4.06 -9.14 -16.46
C HIS A 170 4.03 -9.86 -15.10
N PRO A 171 4.82 -10.93 -14.88
CA PRO A 171 4.72 -11.77 -13.68
C PRO A 171 5.11 -11.04 -12.38
N ALA A 172 5.92 -9.99 -12.46
CA ALA A 172 6.33 -9.20 -11.31
C ALA A 172 5.23 -8.25 -10.81
N LEU A 173 4.22 -7.91 -11.63
CA LEU A 173 3.16 -7.02 -11.18
C LEU A 173 2.20 -7.76 -10.27
N LYS A 174 1.94 -7.17 -9.10
CA LYS A 174 0.98 -7.69 -8.13
C LYS A 174 0.00 -6.59 -7.69
N MET A 175 -1.12 -7.01 -7.11
CA MET A 175 -2.07 -6.09 -6.47
C MET A 175 -1.60 -5.73 -5.06
N GLN A 176 -1.85 -4.50 -4.63
CA GLN A 176 -1.94 -4.11 -3.23
C GLN A 176 -3.42 -4.17 -2.85
N PHE A 177 -3.76 -5.07 -1.93
CA PHE A 177 -5.11 -5.31 -1.47
C PHE A 177 -5.33 -4.58 -0.14
N ASP A 178 -6.03 -3.45 -0.16
CA ASP A 178 -6.47 -2.76 1.06
C ASP A 178 -7.89 -3.23 1.42
N CYS A 179 -8.02 -3.91 2.57
CA CYS A 179 -9.30 -4.43 3.07
C CYS A 179 -10.36 -3.33 3.22
N TYR A 180 -9.97 -2.13 3.67
CA TYR A 180 -10.90 -1.02 3.81
C TYR A 180 -11.45 -0.57 2.45
N HIS A 181 -10.58 -0.35 1.46
CA HIS A 181 -11.02 0.08 0.14
C HIS A 181 -11.93 -0.97 -0.52
N MET A 182 -11.63 -2.24 -0.38
CA MET A 182 -12.45 -3.32 -0.94
C MET A 182 -13.78 -3.47 -0.19
N ALA A 183 -13.81 -3.31 1.14
CA ALA A 183 -15.06 -3.27 1.91
C ALA A 183 -15.96 -2.10 1.50
N MET A 184 -15.39 -0.93 1.22
CA MET A 184 -16.12 0.25 0.71
C MET A 184 -16.74 0.00 -0.68
N MET A 185 -16.17 -0.91 -1.47
CA MET A 185 -16.69 -1.33 -2.77
C MET A 185 -17.70 -2.49 -2.66
N GLY A 186 -17.95 -2.99 -1.45
CA GLY A 186 -18.92 -4.08 -1.21
C GLY A 186 -18.37 -5.48 -1.52
N GLU A 187 -17.05 -5.65 -1.63
CA GLU A 187 -16.42 -6.93 -1.87
C GLU A 187 -16.54 -7.87 -0.66
N ASN A 188 -16.68 -9.16 -0.91
CA ASN A 188 -16.49 -10.17 0.12
C ASN A 188 -14.99 -10.39 0.36
N LEU A 189 -14.46 -9.73 1.39
CA LEU A 189 -13.01 -9.64 1.60
C LEU A 189 -12.33 -11.01 1.70
N LEU A 190 -12.91 -11.94 2.46
CA LEU A 190 -12.30 -13.27 2.66
C LEU A 190 -12.29 -14.07 1.35
N GLU A 191 -13.39 -14.09 0.63
CA GLU A 191 -13.49 -14.75 -0.67
C GLU A 191 -12.53 -14.11 -1.69
N SER A 192 -12.51 -12.78 -1.75
CA SER A 192 -11.64 -12.04 -2.64
C SER A 192 -10.15 -12.28 -2.37
N LEU A 193 -9.76 -12.36 -1.08
CA LEU A 193 -8.39 -12.73 -0.69
C LEU A 193 -8.06 -14.16 -1.10
N GLN A 194 -8.99 -15.10 -0.87
CA GLN A 194 -8.80 -16.52 -1.21
C GLN A 194 -8.61 -16.75 -2.70
N GLU A 195 -9.42 -16.09 -3.52
CA GLU A 195 -9.38 -16.24 -4.97
C GLU A 195 -8.18 -15.56 -5.63
N ASN A 196 -7.65 -14.48 -5.00
CA ASN A 196 -6.64 -13.63 -5.64
C ASN A 196 -5.27 -13.66 -4.94
N ILE A 197 -5.06 -14.51 -3.94
CA ILE A 197 -3.85 -14.45 -3.10
C ILE A 197 -2.54 -14.56 -3.89
N ASP A 198 -2.52 -15.33 -4.97
CA ASP A 198 -1.35 -15.48 -5.84
C ASP A 198 -1.05 -14.20 -6.65
N ALA A 199 -2.03 -13.33 -6.82
CA ALA A 199 -1.89 -12.05 -7.49
C ALA A 199 -1.66 -10.87 -6.53
N ILE A 200 -1.76 -11.10 -5.20
CA ILE A 200 -1.56 -10.08 -4.17
C ILE A 200 -0.11 -10.07 -3.71
N GLY A 201 0.54 -8.90 -3.80
CA GLY A 201 1.91 -8.67 -3.33
C GLY A 201 1.98 -8.01 -1.97
N HIS A 202 0.96 -7.23 -1.60
CA HIS A 202 0.88 -6.51 -0.33
C HIS A 202 -0.57 -6.41 0.16
N ILE A 203 -0.77 -6.54 1.46
CA ILE A 203 -2.10 -6.39 2.08
C ILE A 203 -2.06 -5.21 3.04
N GLN A 204 -3.09 -4.36 2.97
CA GLN A 204 -3.32 -3.32 3.98
C GLN A 204 -4.68 -3.53 4.64
N PHE A 205 -4.82 -3.03 5.87
CA PHE A 205 -6.06 -3.18 6.60
C PHE A 205 -6.40 -1.98 7.49
N ALA A 206 -7.67 -1.59 7.44
CA ALA A 206 -8.39 -0.71 8.35
C ALA A 206 -9.84 -1.15 8.41
N ASP A 207 -10.55 -0.80 9.46
CA ASP A 207 -11.97 -1.19 9.59
C ASP A 207 -12.91 -0.24 8.82
N ASN A 208 -14.06 -0.75 8.46
CA ASN A 208 -15.12 -0.02 7.77
C ASN A 208 -16.45 -0.14 8.56
N PRO A 209 -17.16 0.98 8.82
CA PRO A 209 -16.87 2.36 8.41
C PRO A 209 -15.78 3.05 9.24
N GLY A 210 -15.26 4.17 8.72
CA GLY A 210 -14.42 5.11 9.46
C GLY A 210 -12.93 5.03 9.17
N ARG A 211 -12.44 3.92 8.59
CA ARG A 211 -11.01 3.67 8.33
C ARG A 211 -10.19 3.73 9.63
N HIS A 212 -10.72 3.15 10.70
CA HIS A 212 -10.08 3.06 12.01
C HIS A 212 -9.42 1.68 12.21
N GLU A 213 -8.91 1.44 13.44
CA GLU A 213 -8.32 0.17 13.83
C GLU A 213 -9.30 -1.01 13.75
N PRO A 214 -8.84 -2.25 13.49
CA PRO A 214 -9.67 -3.47 13.52
C PRO A 214 -10.52 -3.59 14.79
N ASP A 215 -11.72 -4.14 14.66
CA ASP A 215 -12.76 -4.28 15.70
C ASP A 215 -13.52 -2.96 16.04
N THR A 216 -13.37 -1.93 15.24
CA THR A 216 -14.12 -0.69 15.42
C THR A 216 -15.27 -0.53 14.42
N GLY A 217 -15.34 -1.38 13.41
CA GLY A 217 -16.34 -1.38 12.35
C GLY A 217 -16.98 -2.76 12.15
N ASN A 218 -17.19 -3.13 10.90
CA ASN A 218 -17.97 -4.31 10.51
C ASN A 218 -17.14 -5.40 9.79
N ILE A 219 -15.84 -5.22 9.61
CA ILE A 219 -15.00 -6.21 8.93
C ILE A 219 -14.67 -7.35 9.90
N ASP A 220 -14.92 -8.59 9.47
CA ASP A 220 -14.56 -9.79 10.27
C ASP A 220 -13.04 -10.07 10.18
N TYR A 221 -12.27 -9.29 10.94
CA TYR A 221 -10.83 -9.49 11.03
C TYR A 221 -10.45 -10.80 11.73
N ALA A 222 -11.31 -11.38 12.53
CA ALA A 222 -11.04 -12.70 13.12
C ALA A 222 -10.92 -13.76 12.03
N ALA A 223 -11.87 -13.79 11.09
CA ALA A 223 -11.84 -14.73 9.96
C ALA A 223 -10.67 -14.42 8.99
N ILE A 224 -10.43 -13.16 8.67
CA ILE A 224 -9.37 -12.75 7.74
C ILE A 224 -7.98 -13.11 8.30
N PHE A 225 -7.67 -12.73 9.53
CA PHE A 225 -6.36 -13.00 10.13
C PHE A 225 -6.15 -14.49 10.42
N ASP A 226 -7.21 -15.22 10.80
CA ASP A 226 -7.10 -16.67 10.96
C ASP A 226 -6.78 -17.35 9.63
N TRP A 227 -7.48 -16.98 8.57
CA TRP A 227 -7.20 -17.52 7.24
C TRP A 227 -5.78 -17.15 6.75
N LEU A 228 -5.36 -15.90 6.90
CA LEU A 228 -4.01 -15.46 6.52
C LEU A 228 -2.91 -16.23 7.23
N LYS A 229 -3.07 -16.56 8.51
CA LYS A 229 -2.10 -17.36 9.28
C LYS A 229 -1.89 -18.76 8.70
N HIS A 230 -2.94 -19.34 8.10
CA HIS A 230 -2.91 -20.69 7.53
C HIS A 230 -2.69 -20.70 6.02
N SER A 231 -2.75 -19.55 5.38
CA SER A 231 -2.51 -19.39 3.94
C SER A 231 -1.02 -19.52 3.58
N GLN A 232 -0.74 -19.62 2.27
CA GLN A 232 0.63 -19.60 1.76
C GLN A 232 1.16 -18.17 1.52
N TYR A 233 0.43 -17.16 1.96
CA TYR A 233 0.85 -15.76 1.81
C TYR A 233 2.11 -15.47 2.62
N THR A 234 3.15 -14.97 1.96
CA THR A 234 4.45 -14.66 2.57
C THR A 234 4.78 -13.16 2.57
N GLY A 235 3.88 -12.35 2.03
CA GLY A 235 4.01 -10.89 1.99
C GLY A 235 3.75 -10.22 3.33
N PHE A 236 3.69 -8.89 3.30
CA PHE A 236 3.40 -8.07 4.47
C PHE A 236 1.90 -7.75 4.55
N SER A 237 1.40 -7.66 5.79
CA SER A 237 0.06 -7.16 6.09
C SER A 237 0.22 -5.95 7.01
N ALA A 238 -0.13 -4.77 6.51
CA ALA A 238 0.14 -3.51 7.16
C ALA A 238 -1.12 -2.85 7.73
N ALA A 239 -1.03 -2.39 8.98
CA ALA A 239 -2.03 -1.52 9.58
C ALA A 239 -1.97 -0.14 8.93
N GLU A 240 -2.99 0.23 8.16
CA GLU A 240 -3.10 1.53 7.50
C GLU A 240 -4.44 2.20 7.82
N TYR A 241 -4.56 2.74 9.02
CA TYR A 241 -5.79 3.33 9.51
C TYR A 241 -5.56 4.69 10.19
N ARG A 242 -6.65 5.40 10.41
CA ARG A 242 -6.69 6.61 11.25
C ARG A 242 -7.15 6.20 12.64
N PRO A 243 -6.29 6.20 13.66
CA PRO A 243 -6.70 5.85 15.02
C PRO A 243 -7.91 6.66 15.48
N GLN A 244 -8.90 6.00 16.12
CA GLN A 244 -10.04 6.72 16.70
C GLN A 244 -9.62 7.70 17.79
N ASN A 245 -8.54 7.37 18.49
CA ASN A 245 -7.97 8.16 19.58
C ASN A 245 -6.46 8.33 19.36
N LEU A 246 -5.67 8.42 20.43
CA LEU A 246 -4.22 8.43 20.32
C LEU A 246 -3.71 7.12 19.71
N SER A 247 -2.77 7.20 18.79
CA SER A 247 -2.22 6.06 18.08
C SER A 247 -1.76 4.94 19.01
N GLN A 248 -1.13 5.29 20.13
CA GLN A 248 -0.65 4.31 21.12
C GLN A 248 -1.75 3.44 21.73
N ASN A 249 -3.01 3.84 21.68
CA ASN A 249 -4.15 3.12 22.23
C ASN A 249 -4.90 2.29 21.16
N SER A 250 -4.46 2.30 19.92
CA SER A 250 -5.19 1.69 18.79
C SER A 250 -4.75 0.27 18.44
N PHE A 251 -3.91 -0.39 19.25
CA PHE A 251 -3.31 -1.69 18.92
C PHE A 251 -3.89 -2.89 19.68
N ALA A 252 -5.07 -2.76 20.31
CA ALA A 252 -5.71 -3.88 21.02
C ALA A 252 -5.97 -5.11 20.13
N TRP A 253 -6.24 -4.89 18.83
CA TRP A 253 -6.38 -5.95 17.83
C TRP A 253 -5.09 -6.78 17.68
N LYS A 254 -3.91 -6.16 17.81
CA LYS A 254 -2.63 -6.87 17.71
C LYS A 254 -2.50 -7.90 18.82
N ASP A 255 -2.81 -7.54 20.05
CA ASP A 255 -2.79 -8.45 21.16
C ASP A 255 -3.86 -9.54 21.02
N LYS A 256 -5.06 -9.16 20.61
CA LYS A 256 -6.18 -10.09 20.43
C LYS A 256 -5.89 -11.17 19.37
N TYR A 257 -5.33 -10.78 18.24
CA TYR A 257 -5.17 -11.69 17.10
C TYR A 257 -3.78 -12.29 16.97
N PHE A 258 -2.73 -11.70 17.56
CA PHE A 258 -1.34 -12.10 17.32
C PHE A 258 -0.52 -12.40 18.59
N SER A 259 -1.06 -12.21 19.82
CA SER A 259 -0.33 -12.52 21.06
C SER A 259 -0.18 -14.03 21.40
N SER A 260 -0.71 -14.94 20.60
CA SER A 260 -0.73 -16.38 20.89
C SER A 260 0.34 -17.18 20.15
N ILE A 261 1.45 -16.54 19.75
CA ILE A 261 2.58 -17.20 19.10
C ILE A 261 3.83 -16.91 19.94
N ASN A 262 3.88 -17.48 21.13
CA ASN A 262 5.12 -17.75 21.88
C ASN A 262 5.31 -19.25 22.00
#